data_eaa36986f0221729562bf5f3e0e3244a
#
_entry.id   eaa36986f0221729562bf5f3e0e3244a
#
_cell.length_a   1.000
_cell.length_b   1.000
_cell.length_c   1.000
_cell.angle_alpha   90.00
_cell.angle_beta   90.00
_cell.angle_gamma   90.00
#
_symmetry.space_group_name_H-M   'P 1'
#
loop_
_entity.id
_entity.type
_entity.pdbx_description
1 polymer ?
#
loop_
_entity_poly.entity_id
_entity_poly.type
_entity_poly.pdbx_seq_one_letter_code
_entity_poly.pdbx_strand_id
1 'polypeptide(L)'
;MRCFAIFDVDHTLLNGSTGKELAVSCVRRGIVSASILIASLLVYLRYRIGHLDPSILEKGIHRLAGIPIQKLSELAEEIFHSKVRPKLYSRALEFIRRERAEGKAIVLATSAPECVVRPLADCLNVEYLLATKFEAEDGLLTGRFQGEPVFGDGKERKVLEFIRQQGSDLGCCSFYSDSWFDHPLLERVKSPYVVNPDVKLRRLAQIRGWPIYHLRDTAGNRDIQHMLTTGKLQNEC
;
A
#
# COMPACT_ATOMS: atom_id res chain seq x y z
N MET A 1 24.79 -8.23 -2.14
CA MET A 1 23.83 -7.08 -2.10
C MET A 1 22.44 -7.67 -2.17
N ARG A 2 21.55 -7.35 -1.22
CA ARG A 2 20.17 -7.87 -1.16
C ARG A 2 19.29 -7.04 -2.09
N CYS A 3 18.55 -7.65 -3.01
CA CYS A 3 17.61 -6.97 -3.88
C CYS A 3 16.19 -7.03 -3.31
N PHE A 4 15.35 -6.07 -3.69
CA PHE A 4 14.00 -5.94 -3.15
C PHE A 4 12.95 -5.93 -4.26
N ALA A 5 11.80 -6.51 -3.97
CA ALA A 5 10.60 -6.33 -4.77
C ALA A 5 9.62 -5.47 -3.96
N ILE A 6 9.37 -4.28 -4.46
CA ILE A 6 8.58 -3.25 -3.79
C ILE A 6 7.18 -3.26 -4.42
N PHE A 7 6.15 -3.27 -3.58
CA PHE A 7 4.75 -3.28 -4.03
C PHE A 7 4.00 -2.12 -3.40
N ASP A 8 3.31 -1.36 -4.24
CA ASP A 8 2.19 -0.58 -3.75
C ASP A 8 1.03 -1.51 -3.37
N VAL A 9 0.08 -1.04 -2.57
CA VAL A 9 -0.99 -1.87 -2.00
C VAL A 9 -2.34 -1.64 -2.69
N ASP A 10 -2.88 -0.43 -2.55
CA ASP A 10 -4.22 -0.10 -3.04
C ASP A 10 -4.25 -0.13 -4.58
N HIS A 11 -5.23 -0.82 -5.17
CA HIS A 11 -5.37 -1.02 -6.62
C HIS A 11 -4.23 -1.80 -7.31
N THR A 12 -3.12 -2.07 -6.60
CA THR A 12 -1.97 -2.86 -7.07
C THR A 12 -2.04 -4.31 -6.59
N LEU A 13 -2.06 -4.54 -5.27
CA LEU A 13 -2.27 -5.86 -4.67
C LEU A 13 -3.77 -6.16 -4.44
N LEU A 14 -4.59 -5.12 -4.31
CA LEU A 14 -5.99 -5.17 -3.92
C LEU A 14 -6.91 -4.60 -5.00
N ASN A 15 -8.07 -5.22 -5.18
CA ASN A 15 -9.19 -4.65 -5.92
C ASN A 15 -9.92 -3.61 -5.05
N GLY A 16 -9.29 -2.49 -4.78
CA GLY A 16 -9.86 -1.42 -3.97
C GLY A 16 -8.83 -0.68 -3.12
N SER A 17 -9.34 0.13 -2.18
CA SER A 17 -8.52 0.96 -1.31
C SER A 17 -8.78 0.64 0.16
N THR A 18 -7.71 0.34 0.88
CA THR A 18 -7.71 0.09 2.34
C THR A 18 -8.14 1.33 3.12
N GLY A 19 -7.67 2.51 2.71
CA GLY A 19 -8.07 3.77 3.32
C GLY A 19 -9.57 4.06 3.19
N LYS A 20 -10.17 3.73 2.03
CA LYS A 20 -11.62 3.83 1.84
C LYS A 20 -12.38 2.89 2.77
N GLU A 21 -11.95 1.64 2.90
CA GLU A 21 -12.60 0.68 3.79
C GLU A 21 -12.52 1.12 5.26
N LEU A 22 -11.39 1.69 5.68
CA LEU A 22 -11.26 2.30 7.02
C LEU A 22 -12.25 3.45 7.19
N ALA A 23 -12.26 4.43 6.28
CA ALA A 23 -13.13 5.59 6.38
C ALA A 23 -14.61 5.21 6.46
N VAL A 24 -15.07 4.29 5.59
CA VAL A 24 -16.46 3.78 5.62
C VAL A 24 -16.77 3.08 6.94
N SER A 25 -15.83 2.30 7.47
CA SER A 25 -16.06 1.56 8.72
C SER A 25 -16.05 2.48 9.94
N CYS A 26 -15.19 3.50 9.97
CA CYS A 26 -15.19 4.55 11.00
C CYS A 26 -16.53 5.30 11.03
N VAL A 27 -17.09 5.64 9.87
CA VAL A 27 -18.40 6.30 9.80
C VAL A 27 -19.52 5.38 10.29
N ARG A 28 -19.54 4.12 9.84
CA ARG A 28 -20.56 3.13 10.26
C ARG A 28 -20.56 2.89 11.77
N ARG A 29 -19.38 3.02 12.41
CA ARG A 29 -19.20 2.88 13.86
C ARG A 29 -19.37 4.19 14.63
N GLY A 30 -19.72 5.28 13.96
CA GLY A 30 -19.85 6.60 14.59
C GLY A 30 -18.56 7.16 15.15
N ILE A 31 -17.38 6.65 14.71
CA ILE A 31 -16.07 7.14 15.12
C ILE A 31 -15.80 8.51 14.51
N VAL A 32 -16.22 8.70 13.27
CA VAL A 32 -16.11 9.97 12.54
C VAL A 32 -17.41 10.32 11.83
N SER A 33 -17.61 11.61 11.55
CA SER A 33 -18.77 12.11 10.83
C SER A 33 -18.83 11.61 9.38
N ALA A 34 -20.04 11.43 8.83
CA ALA A 34 -20.24 11.03 7.44
C ALA A 34 -19.67 12.02 6.41
N SER A 35 -19.47 13.29 6.79
CA SER A 35 -18.83 14.30 5.94
C SER A 35 -17.41 13.89 5.49
N ILE A 36 -16.73 12.98 6.22
CA ILE A 36 -15.42 12.47 5.83
C ILE A 36 -15.49 11.63 4.55
N LEU A 37 -16.60 10.95 4.29
CA LEU A 37 -16.76 10.14 3.07
C LEU A 37 -16.83 11.01 1.83
N ILE A 38 -17.49 12.16 1.90
CA ILE A 38 -17.58 13.13 0.80
C ILE A 38 -16.17 13.69 0.53
N ALA A 39 -15.45 14.09 1.60
CA ALA A 39 -14.09 14.57 1.46
C ALA A 39 -13.16 13.49 0.88
N SER A 40 -13.27 12.24 1.35
CA SER A 40 -12.47 11.10 0.85
C SER A 40 -12.78 10.80 -0.61
N LEU A 41 -14.03 10.91 -1.06
CA LEU A 41 -14.40 10.74 -2.46
C LEU A 41 -13.76 11.80 -3.35
N LEU A 42 -13.78 13.08 -2.93
CA LEU A 42 -13.14 14.17 -3.67
C LEU A 42 -11.61 13.98 -3.75
N VAL A 43 -10.98 13.56 -2.65
CA VAL A 43 -9.56 13.19 -2.62
C VAL A 43 -9.28 12.06 -3.60
N TYR A 44 -10.06 10.99 -3.56
CA TYR A 44 -9.91 9.86 -4.45
C TYR A 44 -10.07 10.24 -5.94
N LEU A 45 -11.07 11.04 -6.29
CA LEU A 45 -11.26 11.52 -7.67
C LEU A 45 -10.05 12.35 -8.15
N ARG A 46 -9.55 13.27 -7.33
CA ARG A 46 -8.36 14.06 -7.63
C ARG A 46 -7.10 13.18 -7.77
N TYR A 47 -6.97 12.17 -6.91
CA TYR A 47 -5.92 11.16 -7.00
C TYR A 47 -5.96 10.46 -8.37
N ARG A 48 -7.12 9.93 -8.79
CA ARG A 48 -7.27 9.18 -10.05
C ARG A 48 -7.00 10.00 -11.31
N ILE A 49 -7.14 11.32 -11.26
CA ILE A 49 -6.78 12.22 -12.37
C ILE A 49 -5.36 12.80 -12.24
N GLY A 50 -4.60 12.39 -11.23
CA GLY A 50 -3.22 12.82 -11.01
C GLY A 50 -3.07 14.29 -10.61
N HIS A 51 -4.03 14.85 -9.83
CA HIS A 51 -4.06 16.24 -9.38
C HIS A 51 -4.30 16.34 -7.87
N LEU A 52 -3.72 15.45 -7.07
CA LEU A 52 -3.86 15.50 -5.61
C LEU A 52 -2.77 16.40 -5.00
N ASP A 53 -3.21 17.40 -4.25
CA ASP A 53 -2.36 18.20 -3.38
C ASP A 53 -2.18 17.48 -2.03
N PRO A 54 -0.95 17.17 -1.60
CA PRO A 54 -0.69 16.51 -0.32
C PRO A 54 -1.32 17.20 0.90
N SER A 55 -1.50 18.53 0.87
CA SER A 55 -2.14 19.29 1.95
C SER A 55 -3.58 18.87 2.25
N ILE A 56 -4.23 18.25 1.28
CA ILE A 56 -5.60 17.72 1.46
C ILE A 56 -5.60 16.50 2.39
N LEU A 57 -4.54 15.71 2.36
CA LEU A 57 -4.37 14.56 3.25
C LEU A 57 -4.23 15.04 4.71
N GLU A 58 -3.47 16.12 4.94
CA GLU A 58 -3.31 16.72 6.26
C GLU A 58 -4.64 17.21 6.83
N LYS A 59 -5.45 17.92 6.02
CA LYS A 59 -6.79 18.36 6.43
C LYS A 59 -7.73 17.19 6.77
N GLY A 60 -7.54 16.05 6.11
CA GLY A 60 -8.30 14.83 6.40
C GLY A 60 -7.99 14.23 7.76
N ILE A 61 -6.70 14.15 8.10
CA ILE A 61 -6.24 13.48 9.32
C ILE A 61 -6.58 14.26 10.59
N HIS A 62 -6.67 15.59 10.55
CA HIS A 62 -7.08 16.42 11.71
C HIS A 62 -8.41 15.96 12.33
N ARG A 63 -9.29 15.36 11.53
CA ARG A 63 -10.59 14.85 12.00
C ARG A 63 -10.47 13.59 12.84
N LEU A 64 -9.29 12.97 12.89
CA LEU A 64 -9.00 11.79 13.71
C LEU A 64 -8.42 12.16 15.08
N ALA A 65 -8.18 13.45 15.36
CA ALA A 65 -7.64 13.90 16.64
C ALA A 65 -8.53 13.44 17.82
N GLY A 66 -7.88 12.95 18.88
CA GLY A 66 -8.55 12.45 20.09
C GLY A 66 -9.11 11.03 19.98
N ILE A 67 -9.00 10.36 18.83
CA ILE A 67 -9.42 8.96 18.70
C ILE A 67 -8.30 8.06 19.24
N PRO A 68 -8.62 7.07 20.10
CA PRO A 68 -7.62 6.09 20.54
C PRO A 68 -7.06 5.30 19.34
N ILE A 69 -5.72 5.25 19.22
CA ILE A 69 -5.06 4.52 18.12
C ILE A 69 -5.40 3.03 18.15
N GLN A 70 -5.56 2.46 19.36
CA GLN A 70 -5.94 1.07 19.52
C GLN A 70 -7.30 0.76 18.88
N LYS A 71 -8.28 1.68 18.99
CA LYS A 71 -9.60 1.52 18.36
C LYS A 71 -9.52 1.44 16.85
N LEU A 72 -8.59 2.18 16.23
CA LEU A 72 -8.34 2.08 14.78
C LEU A 72 -7.65 0.77 14.43
N SER A 73 -6.72 0.29 15.25
CA SER A 73 -6.03 -0.98 15.03
C SER A 73 -6.98 -2.18 15.13
N GLU A 74 -7.85 -2.21 16.13
CA GLU A 74 -8.89 -3.24 16.26
C GLU A 74 -9.86 -3.24 15.08
N LEU A 75 -10.29 -2.04 14.66
CA LEU A 75 -11.14 -1.90 13.47
C LEU A 75 -10.41 -2.34 12.19
N ALA A 76 -9.11 -2.09 12.08
CA ALA A 76 -8.30 -2.49 10.95
C ALA A 76 -8.21 -4.01 10.81
N GLU A 77 -8.04 -4.75 11.92
CA GLU A 77 -8.08 -6.22 11.93
C GLU A 77 -9.42 -6.76 11.43
N GLU A 78 -10.53 -6.22 11.93
CA GLU A 78 -11.86 -6.62 11.47
C GLU A 78 -12.06 -6.36 9.98
N ILE A 79 -11.65 -5.16 9.52
CA ILE A 79 -11.73 -4.76 8.10
C ILE A 79 -10.85 -5.67 7.24
N PHE A 80 -9.66 -6.01 7.73
CA PHE A 80 -8.76 -6.89 7.00
C PHE A 80 -9.45 -8.22 6.67
N HIS A 81 -9.98 -8.90 7.65
CA HIS A 81 -10.62 -10.20 7.44
C HIS A 81 -11.88 -10.11 6.60
N SER A 82 -12.73 -9.10 6.86
CA SER A 82 -14.06 -9.02 6.24
C SER A 82 -14.08 -8.34 4.88
N LYS A 83 -13.13 -7.43 4.59
CA LYS A 83 -13.21 -6.55 3.42
C LYS A 83 -11.91 -6.45 2.60
N VAL A 84 -10.74 -6.50 3.22
CA VAL A 84 -9.47 -6.32 2.51
C VAL A 84 -8.97 -7.64 1.93
N ARG A 85 -8.87 -8.66 2.76
CA ARG A 85 -8.41 -10.00 2.36
C ARG A 85 -9.16 -10.59 1.15
N PRO A 86 -10.51 -10.51 1.05
CA PRO A 86 -11.24 -11.00 -0.12
C PRO A 86 -10.96 -10.23 -1.41
N LYS A 87 -10.33 -9.06 -1.32
CA LYS A 87 -10.00 -8.22 -2.48
C LYS A 87 -8.57 -8.39 -2.99
N LEU A 88 -7.76 -9.24 -2.37
CA LEU A 88 -6.43 -9.56 -2.87
C LEU A 88 -6.53 -10.17 -4.27
N TYR A 89 -5.75 -9.65 -5.21
CA TYR A 89 -5.66 -10.27 -6.54
C TYR A 89 -4.86 -11.55 -6.50
N SER A 90 -5.39 -12.65 -7.09
CA SER A 90 -4.69 -13.94 -7.20
C SER A 90 -3.31 -13.78 -7.86
N ARG A 91 -3.28 -13.03 -8.96
CA ARG A 91 -2.03 -12.81 -9.72
C ARG A 91 -1.02 -11.91 -8.98
N ALA A 92 -1.47 -11.03 -8.11
CA ALA A 92 -0.57 -10.26 -7.26
C ALA A 92 0.18 -11.17 -6.27
N LEU A 93 -0.48 -12.19 -5.74
CA LEU A 93 0.16 -13.22 -4.92
C LEU A 93 1.19 -14.04 -5.71
N GLU A 94 0.93 -14.31 -7.00
CA GLU A 94 1.90 -14.97 -7.90
C GLU A 94 3.14 -14.09 -8.12
N PHE A 95 2.97 -12.77 -8.27
CA PHE A 95 4.11 -11.84 -8.37
C PHE A 95 4.98 -11.89 -7.12
N ILE A 96 4.37 -11.83 -5.92
CA ILE A 96 5.10 -11.94 -4.65
C ILE A 96 5.87 -13.26 -4.57
N ARG A 97 5.24 -14.39 -4.92
CA ARG A 97 5.90 -15.70 -4.95
C ARG A 97 7.08 -15.73 -5.91
N ARG A 98 6.93 -15.22 -7.12
CA ARG A 98 7.99 -15.16 -8.13
C ARG A 98 9.18 -14.35 -7.64
N GLU A 99 8.94 -13.15 -7.11
CA GLU A 99 10.02 -12.28 -6.64
C GLU A 99 10.77 -12.91 -5.45
N ARG A 100 10.06 -13.63 -4.55
CA ARG A 100 10.70 -14.41 -3.49
C ARG A 100 11.53 -15.56 -4.04
N ALA A 101 11.03 -16.29 -5.05
CA ALA A 101 11.77 -17.37 -5.69
C ALA A 101 13.04 -16.87 -6.41
N GLU A 102 13.04 -15.59 -6.84
CA GLU A 102 14.23 -14.90 -7.36
C GLU A 102 15.18 -14.38 -6.25
N GLY A 103 14.90 -14.69 -4.98
CA GLY A 103 15.72 -14.30 -3.83
C GLY A 103 15.55 -12.84 -3.38
N LYS A 104 14.53 -12.14 -3.86
CA LYS A 104 14.25 -10.75 -3.43
C LYS A 104 13.43 -10.72 -2.14
N ALA A 105 13.77 -9.79 -1.26
CA ALA A 105 12.93 -9.47 -0.11
C ALA A 105 11.73 -8.61 -0.54
N ILE A 106 10.58 -8.85 0.08
CA ILE A 106 9.35 -8.12 -0.25
C ILE A 106 9.21 -6.90 0.64
N VAL A 107 8.87 -5.77 0.02
CA VAL A 107 8.57 -4.50 0.69
C VAL A 107 7.19 -4.04 0.27
N LEU A 108 6.33 -3.69 1.21
CA LEU A 108 5.13 -2.92 0.90
C LEU A 108 5.42 -1.43 1.08
N ALA A 109 5.15 -0.61 0.06
CA ALA A 109 5.32 0.85 0.10
C ALA A 109 4.00 1.52 -0.30
N THR A 110 3.27 2.07 0.67
CA THR A 110 1.88 2.52 0.47
C THR A 110 1.57 3.83 1.18
N SER A 111 0.70 4.62 0.57
CA SER A 111 0.13 5.82 1.19
C SER A 111 -0.91 5.52 2.28
N ALA A 112 -1.40 4.29 2.34
CA ALA A 112 -2.37 3.88 3.34
C ALA A 112 -1.80 3.93 4.77
N PRO A 113 -2.66 4.15 5.79
CA PRO A 113 -2.22 4.14 7.18
C PRO A 113 -1.61 2.80 7.59
N GLU A 114 -0.50 2.84 8.33
CA GLU A 114 0.21 1.64 8.77
C GLU A 114 -0.70 0.67 9.52
N CYS A 115 -1.53 1.17 10.45
CA CYS A 115 -2.44 0.33 11.22
C CYS A 115 -3.40 -0.49 10.35
N VAL A 116 -3.78 0.03 9.16
CA VAL A 116 -4.73 -0.65 8.25
C VAL A 116 -4.03 -1.68 7.36
N VAL A 117 -2.76 -1.45 7.04
CA VAL A 117 -2.00 -2.33 6.14
C VAL A 117 -1.18 -3.38 6.92
N ARG A 118 -0.95 -3.16 8.20
CA ARG A 118 -0.20 -4.10 9.04
C ARG A 118 -0.77 -5.53 9.00
N PRO A 119 -2.09 -5.76 9.18
CA PRO A 119 -2.66 -7.11 9.09
C PRO A 119 -2.44 -7.77 7.71
N LEU A 120 -2.41 -6.96 6.64
CA LEU A 120 -2.09 -7.46 5.31
C LEU A 120 -0.61 -7.87 5.20
N ALA A 121 0.30 -7.04 5.70
CA ALA A 121 1.73 -7.34 5.70
C ALA A 121 2.03 -8.63 6.48
N ASP A 122 1.41 -8.79 7.64
CA ASP A 122 1.55 -9.97 8.50
C ASP A 122 0.96 -11.22 7.81
N CYS A 123 -0.23 -11.10 7.21
CA CYS A 123 -0.86 -12.17 6.43
C CYS A 123 0.00 -12.61 5.24
N LEU A 124 0.68 -11.69 4.57
CA LEU A 124 1.57 -11.96 3.45
C LEU A 124 3.00 -12.34 3.90
N ASN A 125 3.28 -12.39 5.20
CA ASN A 125 4.62 -12.58 5.76
C ASN A 125 5.64 -11.62 5.14
N VAL A 126 5.31 -10.32 5.13
CA VAL A 126 6.17 -9.27 4.57
C VAL A 126 6.93 -8.58 5.70
N GLU A 127 8.26 -8.65 5.63
CA GLU A 127 9.16 -8.13 6.66
C GLU A 127 9.19 -6.59 6.68
N TYR A 128 9.12 -5.96 5.51
CA TYR A 128 9.31 -4.51 5.38
C TYR A 128 8.03 -3.81 4.96
N LEU A 129 7.55 -2.92 5.82
CA LEU A 129 6.37 -2.09 5.56
C LEU A 129 6.73 -0.60 5.65
N LEU A 130 6.67 0.08 4.52
CA LEU A 130 6.81 1.53 4.38
C LEU A 130 5.39 2.10 4.17
N ALA A 131 4.75 2.50 5.25
CA ALA A 131 3.39 3.01 5.23
C ALA A 131 3.31 4.37 5.92
N THR A 132 2.25 5.11 5.65
CA THR A 132 1.99 6.38 6.30
C THR A 132 1.63 6.16 7.77
N LYS A 133 2.32 6.84 8.68
CA LYS A 133 2.09 6.71 10.12
C LYS A 133 1.28 7.88 10.65
N PHE A 134 0.33 7.57 11.52
CA PHE A 134 -0.37 8.56 12.31
C PHE A 134 0.41 8.85 13.59
N GLU A 135 0.50 10.13 13.96
CA GLU A 135 1.08 10.53 15.23
C GLU A 135 0.07 10.32 16.35
N ALA A 136 0.55 9.76 17.48
CA ALA A 136 -0.24 9.58 18.69
C ALA A 136 0.57 10.01 19.91
N GLU A 137 -0.11 10.66 20.87
CA GLU A 137 0.40 11.03 22.19
C GLU A 137 -0.54 10.42 23.23
N ASP A 138 0.00 9.78 24.25
CA ASP A 138 -0.76 9.08 25.32
C ASP A 138 -1.84 8.12 24.76
N GLY A 139 -1.55 7.48 23.62
CA GLY A 139 -2.46 6.55 22.97
C GLY A 139 -3.60 7.18 22.16
N LEU A 140 -3.67 8.50 22.10
CA LEU A 140 -4.66 9.26 21.33
C LEU A 140 -4.01 9.86 20.07
N LEU A 141 -4.70 9.80 18.94
CA LEU A 141 -4.26 10.42 17.72
C LEU A 141 -4.22 11.96 17.87
N THR A 142 -3.13 12.57 17.43
CA THR A 142 -2.98 14.05 17.46
C THR A 142 -3.66 14.74 16.28
N GLY A 143 -4.07 13.98 15.26
CA GLY A 143 -4.55 14.51 13.99
C GLY A 143 -3.42 14.96 13.06
N ARG A 144 -2.20 14.49 13.28
CA ARG A 144 -1.02 14.73 12.42
C ARG A 144 -0.41 13.41 11.93
N PHE A 145 0.43 13.50 10.91
CA PHE A 145 1.27 12.38 10.50
C PHE A 145 2.55 12.33 11.34
N GLN A 146 3.02 11.13 11.63
CA GLN A 146 4.34 10.90 12.19
C GLN A 146 5.37 10.91 11.05
N GLY A 147 5.99 12.06 10.83
CA GLY A 147 6.89 12.29 9.70
C GLY A 147 6.16 12.50 8.38
N GLU A 148 6.86 12.30 7.27
CA GLU A 148 6.32 12.52 5.94
C GLU A 148 5.40 11.39 5.50
N PRO A 149 4.21 11.69 4.91
CA PRO A 149 3.35 10.68 4.32
C PRO A 149 4.04 9.93 3.15
N VAL A 150 3.79 8.63 3.05
CA VAL A 150 4.35 7.76 1.98
C VAL A 150 3.51 7.91 0.71
N PHE A 151 3.57 9.09 0.10
CA PHE A 151 2.78 9.44 -1.08
C PHE A 151 3.61 10.30 -2.05
N GLY A 152 3.53 10.02 -3.36
CA GLY A 152 4.25 10.76 -4.40
C GLY A 152 5.76 10.82 -4.09
N ASP A 153 6.31 12.02 -4.07
CA ASP A 153 7.73 12.25 -3.75
C ASP A 153 8.11 11.75 -2.36
N GLY A 154 7.18 11.78 -1.39
CA GLY A 154 7.40 11.21 -0.06
C GLY A 154 7.59 9.68 -0.10
N LYS A 155 6.86 8.98 -0.97
CA LYS A 155 7.06 7.54 -1.19
C LYS A 155 8.45 7.29 -1.80
N GLU A 156 8.83 8.03 -2.81
CA GLU A 156 10.15 7.92 -3.44
C GLU A 156 11.26 8.13 -2.42
N ARG A 157 11.21 9.24 -1.65
CA ARG A 157 12.22 9.52 -0.60
C ARG A 157 12.31 8.41 0.42
N LYS A 158 11.17 7.91 0.91
CA LYS A 158 11.12 6.84 1.92
C LYS A 158 11.71 5.53 1.40
N VAL A 159 11.41 5.16 0.16
CA VAL A 159 11.98 3.97 -0.48
C VAL A 159 13.49 4.14 -0.69
N LEU A 160 13.95 5.28 -1.19
CA LEU A 160 15.39 5.55 -1.38
C LEU A 160 16.15 5.50 -0.06
N GLU A 161 15.61 6.09 1.00
CA GLU A 161 16.19 6.02 2.34
C GLU A 161 16.30 4.57 2.82
N PHE A 162 15.22 3.80 2.70
CA PHE A 162 15.18 2.38 3.07
C PHE A 162 16.23 1.57 2.29
N ILE A 163 16.30 1.70 0.96
CA ILE A 163 17.23 0.99 0.11
C ILE A 163 18.69 1.31 0.52
N ARG A 164 18.97 2.59 0.78
CA ARG A 164 20.29 3.01 1.27
C ARG A 164 20.64 2.40 2.63
N GLN A 165 19.69 2.40 3.58
CA GLN A 165 19.88 1.79 4.90
C GLN A 165 20.13 0.29 4.83
N GLN A 166 19.57 -0.39 3.82
CA GLN A 166 19.81 -1.82 3.57
C GLN A 166 21.11 -2.10 2.80
N GLY A 167 21.90 -1.08 2.47
CA GLY A 167 23.12 -1.25 1.67
C GLY A 167 22.85 -1.80 0.27
N SER A 168 21.70 -1.44 -0.31
CA SER A 168 21.20 -1.94 -1.60
C SER A 168 21.13 -0.83 -2.65
N ASP A 169 20.70 -1.20 -3.86
CA ASP A 169 20.52 -0.30 -5.00
C ASP A 169 19.24 -0.59 -5.76
N LEU A 170 18.56 0.46 -6.24
CA LEU A 170 17.34 0.32 -7.06
C LEU A 170 17.60 -0.37 -8.39
N GLY A 171 18.84 -0.36 -8.90
CA GLY A 171 19.26 -1.07 -10.10
C GLY A 171 19.17 -2.58 -10.04
N CYS A 172 18.84 -3.19 -8.89
CA CYS A 172 18.49 -4.61 -8.80
C CYS A 172 17.04 -4.84 -8.31
N CYS A 173 16.29 -3.78 -8.04
CA CYS A 173 14.94 -3.86 -7.48
C CYS A 173 13.84 -3.92 -8.53
N SER A 174 12.70 -4.46 -8.12
CA SER A 174 11.43 -4.41 -8.88
C SER A 174 10.46 -3.48 -8.16
N PHE A 175 9.60 -2.78 -8.90
CA PHE A 175 8.52 -1.99 -8.31
C PHE A 175 7.21 -2.18 -9.07
N TYR A 176 6.13 -2.41 -8.31
CA TYR A 176 4.77 -2.64 -8.80
C TYR A 176 3.85 -1.53 -8.34
N SER A 177 3.18 -0.82 -9.27
CA SER A 177 2.24 0.26 -8.92
C SER A 177 1.17 0.46 -9.98
N ASP A 178 0.01 1.05 -9.55
CA ASP A 178 -1.10 1.48 -10.40
C ASP A 178 -1.12 2.99 -10.66
N SER A 179 -0.32 3.75 -9.92
CA SER A 179 -0.49 5.20 -9.77
C SER A 179 0.54 6.03 -10.52
N TRP A 180 0.06 7.07 -11.20
CA TRP A 180 0.92 8.11 -11.77
C TRP A 180 1.87 8.74 -10.74
N PHE A 181 1.45 8.89 -9.49
CA PHE A 181 2.30 9.51 -8.46
C PHE A 181 3.55 8.70 -8.12
N ASP A 182 3.59 7.44 -8.52
CA ASP A 182 4.72 6.54 -8.32
C ASP A 182 5.69 6.48 -9.52
N HIS A 183 5.43 7.27 -10.59
CA HIS A 183 6.28 7.23 -11.80
C HIS A 183 7.74 7.57 -11.51
N PRO A 184 8.11 8.51 -10.58
CA PRO A 184 9.52 8.80 -10.34
C PRO A 184 10.27 7.56 -9.83
N LEU A 185 9.65 6.76 -8.98
CA LEU A 185 10.23 5.52 -8.48
C LEU A 185 10.27 4.41 -9.55
N LEU A 186 9.21 4.29 -10.37
CA LEU A 186 9.18 3.36 -11.51
C LEU A 186 10.30 3.62 -12.52
N GLU A 187 10.67 4.89 -12.74
CA GLU A 187 11.78 5.25 -13.65
C GLU A 187 13.17 4.91 -13.10
N ARG A 188 13.30 4.65 -11.79
CA ARG A 188 14.60 4.41 -11.13
C ARG A 188 14.91 2.93 -10.88
N VAL A 189 13.89 2.07 -10.81
CA VAL A 189 14.09 0.65 -10.57
C VAL A 189 14.52 -0.08 -11.83
N LYS A 190 15.23 -1.20 -11.66
CA LYS A 190 15.60 -2.08 -12.79
C LYS A 190 14.37 -2.65 -13.50
N SER A 191 13.38 -3.05 -12.73
CA SER A 191 12.21 -3.78 -13.25
C SER A 191 10.91 -3.09 -12.83
N PRO A 192 10.45 -2.07 -13.59
CA PRO A 192 9.15 -1.45 -13.37
C PRO A 192 8.02 -2.34 -13.88
N TYR A 193 6.99 -2.51 -13.06
CA TYR A 193 5.79 -3.26 -13.40
C TYR A 193 4.55 -2.41 -13.10
N VAL A 194 3.73 -2.22 -14.10
CA VAL A 194 2.55 -1.36 -14.01
C VAL A 194 1.30 -2.24 -13.91
N VAL A 195 0.53 -2.07 -12.82
CA VAL A 195 -0.63 -2.90 -12.50
C VAL A 195 -1.88 -2.03 -12.46
N ASN A 196 -2.92 -2.36 -13.24
CA ASN A 196 -4.19 -1.62 -13.28
C ASN A 196 -4.04 -0.09 -13.35
N PRO A 197 -3.16 0.46 -14.20
CA PRO A 197 -2.74 1.85 -14.16
C PRO A 197 -3.88 2.85 -14.38
N ASP A 198 -3.73 4.01 -13.76
CA ASP A 198 -4.45 5.21 -14.18
C ASP A 198 -4.06 5.63 -15.61
N VAL A 199 -4.82 6.59 -16.16
CA VAL A 199 -4.65 6.99 -17.58
C VAL A 199 -3.26 7.56 -17.87
N LYS A 200 -2.71 8.35 -16.93
CA LYS A 200 -1.40 9.00 -17.12
C LYS A 200 -0.28 7.97 -17.06
N LEU A 201 -0.29 7.11 -16.05
CA LEU A 201 0.71 6.05 -15.90
C LEU A 201 0.65 5.05 -17.06
N ARG A 202 -0.55 4.70 -17.54
CA ARG A 202 -0.69 3.83 -18.71
C ARG A 202 0.01 4.40 -19.95
N ARG A 203 -0.19 5.69 -20.24
CA ARG A 203 0.46 6.36 -21.37
C ARG A 203 1.99 6.35 -21.23
N LEU A 204 2.50 6.68 -20.03
CA LEU A 204 3.93 6.64 -19.78
C LEU A 204 4.49 5.23 -19.96
N ALA A 205 3.84 4.22 -19.39
CA ALA A 205 4.26 2.82 -19.50
C ALA A 205 4.33 2.34 -20.95
N GLN A 206 3.35 2.74 -21.79
CA GLN A 206 3.38 2.45 -23.23
C GLN A 206 4.57 3.10 -23.94
N ILE A 207 4.86 4.37 -23.63
CA ILE A 207 6.02 5.10 -24.21
C ILE A 207 7.34 4.47 -23.77
N ARG A 208 7.45 4.03 -22.51
CA ARG A 208 8.66 3.44 -21.93
C ARG A 208 8.81 1.94 -22.22
N GLY A 209 7.80 1.29 -22.80
CA GLY A 209 7.80 -0.16 -23.02
C GLY A 209 7.70 -0.96 -21.71
N TRP A 210 7.16 -0.38 -20.64
CA TRP A 210 7.01 -1.09 -19.35
C TRP A 210 5.89 -2.12 -19.43
N PRO A 211 6.04 -3.30 -18.78
CA PRO A 211 4.99 -4.30 -18.70
C PRO A 211 3.74 -3.77 -17.99
N ILE A 212 2.58 -3.92 -18.64
CA ILE A 212 1.27 -3.53 -18.08
C ILE A 212 0.46 -4.80 -17.80
N TYR A 213 -0.02 -4.94 -16.56
CA TYR A 213 -0.89 -6.04 -16.13
C TYR A 213 -2.28 -5.51 -15.76
N HIS A 214 -3.32 -6.18 -16.25
CA HIS A 214 -4.71 -5.90 -15.87
C HIS A 214 -5.23 -7.07 -15.04
N LEU A 215 -5.30 -6.87 -13.72
CA LEU A 215 -5.77 -7.87 -12.77
C LEU A 215 -7.27 -7.69 -12.51
N ARG A 216 -8.00 -8.79 -12.48
CA ARG A 216 -9.45 -8.78 -12.25
C ARG A 216 -9.87 -9.79 -11.19
N ASP A 217 -9.28 -10.98 -11.19
CA ASP A 217 -9.65 -12.07 -10.32
C ASP A 217 -9.04 -11.93 -8.93
N THR A 218 -9.86 -12.01 -7.91
CA THR A 218 -9.42 -11.97 -6.52
C THR A 218 -9.12 -13.37 -5.98
N ALA A 219 -8.15 -13.45 -5.07
CA ALA A 219 -7.71 -14.69 -4.47
C ALA A 219 -8.78 -15.30 -3.56
N GLY A 220 -9.07 -16.59 -3.76
CA GLY A 220 -9.87 -17.35 -2.81
C GLY A 220 -9.09 -17.62 -1.51
N ASN A 221 -9.81 -18.01 -0.44
CA ASN A 221 -9.16 -18.40 0.82
C ASN A 221 -8.12 -19.50 0.67
N ARG A 222 -8.29 -20.44 -0.30
CA ARG A 222 -7.34 -21.52 -0.60
C ARG A 222 -6.03 -20.99 -1.16
N ASP A 223 -6.06 -20.00 -2.06
CA ASP A 223 -4.86 -19.43 -2.68
C ASP A 223 -3.98 -18.72 -1.63
N ILE A 224 -4.64 -17.99 -0.71
CA ILE A 224 -3.96 -17.29 0.37
C ILE A 224 -3.35 -18.30 1.36
N GLN A 225 -4.09 -19.36 1.75
CA GLN A 225 -3.59 -20.40 2.64
C GLN A 225 -2.42 -21.19 2.02
N HIS A 226 -2.51 -21.53 0.75
CA HIS A 226 -1.42 -22.21 0.04
C HIS A 226 -0.15 -21.36 0.01
N MET A 227 -0.28 -20.05 -0.14
CA MET A 227 0.87 -19.13 -0.09
C MET A 227 1.52 -19.08 1.29
N LEU A 228 0.70 -19.10 2.36
CA LEU A 228 1.18 -19.07 3.74
C LEU A 228 1.91 -20.39 4.13
N THR A 229 1.45 -21.53 3.62
CA THR A 229 2.06 -22.84 3.89
C THR A 229 3.35 -23.06 3.11
N THR A 230 3.41 -22.69 1.84
CA THR A 230 4.63 -22.80 1.03
C THR A 230 5.72 -21.79 1.45
N GLY A 231 5.35 -20.63 1.97
CA GLY A 231 6.30 -19.66 2.53
C GLY A 231 6.92 -20.09 3.88
N LYS A 232 6.23 -20.92 4.67
CA LYS A 232 6.76 -21.46 5.94
C LYS A 232 7.79 -22.58 5.73
N LEU A 233 7.65 -23.36 4.65
CA LEU A 233 8.56 -24.48 4.37
C LEU A 233 9.96 -24.05 3.90
N GLN A 234 10.18 -22.77 3.54
CA GLN A 234 11.50 -22.28 3.14
C GLN A 234 12.32 -21.68 4.29
N ASN A 235 11.74 -21.53 5.50
CA ASN A 235 12.45 -21.03 6.67
C ASN A 235 12.88 -22.14 7.65
N GLU A 236 12.68 -23.42 7.31
CA GLU A 236 13.08 -24.59 8.14
C GLU A 236 14.21 -25.43 7.49
N CYS A 237 14.98 -24.82 6.56
CA CYS A 237 16.20 -25.48 6.02
C CYS A 237 17.44 -24.64 6.29
#